data_a8fa45696b9703ababf4064aa89a8d7d
#
_entry.id   a8fa45696b9703ababf4064aa89a8d7d
#
_cell.length_a   1.000
_cell.length_b   1.000
_cell.length_c   1.000
_cell.angle_alpha   90.00
_cell.angle_beta   90.00
_cell.angle_gamma   90.00
#
_symmetry.space_group_name_H-M   'P 1'
#
loop_
_entity.id
_entity.type
_entity.pdbx_description
1 polymer ?
#
loop_
_entity_poly.entity_id
_entity_poly.type
_entity_poly.pdbx_seq_one_letter_code
_entity_poly.pdbx_strand_id
1 'polypeptide(L)'
;MASAEQLASVTYNSDGLVPAIAQCADTGDILMMAWMNAESLAMTFAEGRMVYWSRSRSELWRKGDTSGDRQFVVSASYDCDGDTLLFKVHQEGRGACHTGERSCFYRDFGAQ
;
A
#
# COMPACT_ATOMS: atom_id res chain seq x y z
N MET A 1 -3.92 -16.08 -0.60
CA MET A 1 -2.65 -15.35 -0.58
C MET A 1 -1.96 -15.45 -1.92
N ALA A 2 -0.96 -14.62 -2.16
CA ALA A 2 -0.27 -14.61 -3.44
C ALA A 2 0.56 -15.88 -3.64
N SER A 3 0.51 -16.45 -4.84
CA SER A 3 1.35 -17.58 -5.21
C SER A 3 2.76 -17.10 -5.56
N ALA A 4 3.72 -18.03 -5.61
CA ALA A 4 5.08 -17.72 -6.04
C ALA A 4 5.10 -17.15 -7.47
N GLU A 5 4.25 -17.67 -8.36
CA GLU A 5 4.13 -17.16 -9.73
C GLU A 5 3.61 -15.73 -9.77
N GLN A 6 2.61 -15.42 -8.95
CA GLN A 6 2.06 -14.07 -8.84
C GLN A 6 3.10 -13.09 -8.32
N LEU A 7 3.85 -13.48 -7.28
CA LEU A 7 4.92 -12.64 -6.74
C LEU A 7 6.03 -12.42 -7.77
N ALA A 8 6.35 -13.43 -8.56
CA ALA A 8 7.34 -13.32 -9.63
C ALA A 8 6.89 -12.44 -10.80
N SER A 9 5.57 -12.20 -10.92
CA SER A 9 5.01 -11.34 -11.97
C SER A 9 5.16 -9.85 -11.68
N VAL A 10 5.55 -9.49 -10.46
CA VAL A 10 5.74 -8.08 -10.09
C VAL A 10 7.00 -7.54 -10.73
N THR A 11 6.88 -6.39 -11.38
CA THR A 11 7.99 -5.70 -12.04
C THR A 11 8.44 -4.52 -11.18
N TYR A 12 9.61 -4.63 -10.59
CA TYR A 12 10.18 -3.58 -9.75
C TYR A 12 10.96 -2.59 -10.63
N ASN A 13 11.02 -1.33 -10.18
CA ASN A 13 11.83 -0.32 -10.86
C ASN A 13 13.32 -0.56 -10.61
N SER A 14 14.18 0.35 -11.12
CA SER A 14 15.65 0.23 -10.98
C SER A 14 16.12 0.26 -9.52
N ASP A 15 15.32 0.79 -8.62
CA ASP A 15 15.62 0.83 -7.18
C ASP A 15 15.07 -0.38 -6.42
N GLY A 16 14.48 -1.34 -7.13
CA GLY A 16 13.85 -2.51 -6.52
C GLY A 16 12.52 -2.22 -5.85
N LEU A 17 11.81 -1.18 -6.30
CA LEU A 17 10.57 -0.71 -5.69
C LEU A 17 9.40 -0.82 -6.66
N VAL A 18 8.21 -1.02 -6.10
CA VAL A 18 6.94 -1.02 -6.83
C VAL A 18 5.94 -0.16 -6.07
N PRO A 19 5.16 0.70 -6.76
CA PRO A 19 4.14 1.49 -6.09
C PRO A 19 2.95 0.63 -5.71
N ALA A 20 2.42 0.86 -4.52
CA ALA A 20 1.26 0.15 -4.00
C ALA A 20 0.20 1.15 -3.58
N ILE A 21 -0.99 1.02 -4.17
CA ILE A 21 -2.14 1.86 -3.86
C ILE A 21 -2.97 1.13 -2.81
N ALA A 22 -3.37 1.85 -1.76
CA ALA A 22 -4.30 1.34 -0.75
C ALA A 22 -5.67 1.98 -0.97
N GLN A 23 -6.68 1.14 -1.14
CA GLN A 23 -8.07 1.54 -1.37
C GLN A 23 -8.93 0.97 -0.25
N CYS A 24 -9.87 1.75 0.27
CA CYS A 24 -10.79 1.26 1.28
C CYS A 24 -11.71 0.19 0.69
N ALA A 25 -11.70 -1.00 1.30
CA ALA A 25 -12.53 -2.11 0.82
C ALA A 25 -14.03 -1.85 1.01
N ASP A 26 -14.38 -1.04 2.02
CA ASP A 26 -15.79 -0.79 2.35
C ASP A 26 -16.41 0.31 1.50
N THR A 27 -15.67 1.38 1.22
CA THR A 27 -16.20 2.59 0.56
C THR A 27 -15.69 2.77 -0.87
N GLY A 28 -14.58 2.15 -1.22
CA GLY A 28 -13.93 2.35 -2.50
C GLY A 28 -13.02 3.59 -2.56
N ASP A 29 -12.91 4.34 -1.47
CA ASP A 29 -12.03 5.51 -1.44
C ASP A 29 -10.57 5.11 -1.65
N ILE A 30 -9.87 5.86 -2.49
CA ILE A 30 -8.43 5.71 -2.61
C ILE A 30 -7.80 6.41 -1.41
N LEU A 31 -7.01 5.67 -0.64
CA LEU A 31 -6.50 6.16 0.63
C LEU A 31 -5.09 6.73 0.52
N MET A 32 -4.20 6.04 -0.15
CA MET A 32 -2.80 6.45 -0.27
C MET A 32 -2.06 5.64 -1.33
N MET A 33 -0.86 6.09 -1.67
CA MET A 33 0.12 5.30 -2.41
C MET A 33 1.45 5.38 -1.67
N ALA A 34 2.12 4.25 -1.54
CA ALA A 34 3.47 4.18 -0.99
C ALA A 34 4.24 3.07 -1.70
N TRP A 35 5.51 2.92 -1.39
CA TRP A 35 6.40 2.00 -2.09
C TRP A 35 6.57 0.71 -1.32
N MET A 36 6.78 -0.38 -2.07
CA MET A 36 7.14 -1.68 -1.52
C MET A 36 8.39 -2.18 -2.22
N ASN A 37 9.22 -2.92 -1.50
CA ASN A 37 10.24 -3.77 -2.10
C ASN A 37 9.78 -5.23 -2.01
N ALA A 38 10.57 -6.17 -2.52
CA ALA A 38 10.18 -7.57 -2.51
C ALA A 38 9.96 -8.09 -1.08
N GLU A 39 10.76 -7.63 -0.14
CA GLU A 39 10.64 -8.04 1.27
C GLU A 39 9.36 -7.52 1.90
N SER A 40 9.06 -6.23 1.75
CA SER A 40 7.83 -5.65 2.33
C SER A 40 6.58 -6.26 1.69
N LEU A 41 6.62 -6.57 0.40
CA LEU A 41 5.51 -7.23 -0.27
C LEU A 41 5.27 -8.63 0.31
N ALA A 42 6.33 -9.41 0.50
CA ALA A 42 6.22 -10.74 1.10
C ALA A 42 5.68 -10.65 2.53
N MET A 43 6.15 -9.68 3.31
CA MET A 43 5.69 -9.46 4.68
C MET A 43 4.21 -9.05 4.72
N THR A 44 3.77 -8.23 3.77
CA THR A 44 2.37 -7.82 3.67
C THR A 44 1.46 -9.05 3.54
N PHE A 45 1.81 -9.98 2.66
CA PHE A 45 1.01 -11.20 2.51
C PHE A 45 1.13 -12.15 3.71
N ALA A 46 2.32 -12.24 4.30
CA ALA A 46 2.52 -13.11 5.46
C ALA A 46 1.77 -12.61 6.70
N GLU A 47 1.73 -11.29 6.90
CA GLU A 47 1.14 -10.70 8.10
C GLU A 47 -0.33 -10.28 7.90
N GLY A 48 -0.78 -10.16 6.66
CA GLY A 48 -2.15 -9.73 6.37
C GLY A 48 -2.38 -8.24 6.60
N ARG A 49 -1.31 -7.46 6.74
CA ARG A 49 -1.38 -6.00 6.93
C ARG A 49 -0.34 -5.32 6.07
N MET A 50 -0.60 -4.06 5.74
CA MET A 50 0.27 -3.33 4.81
C MET A 50 1.62 -3.02 5.45
N VAL A 51 2.68 -3.49 4.78
CA VAL A 51 4.08 -3.21 5.12
C VAL A 51 4.71 -2.54 3.91
N TYR A 52 5.18 -1.33 4.08
CA TYR A 52 5.77 -0.53 3.01
C TYR A 52 7.28 -0.42 3.19
N TRP A 53 7.95 0.10 2.16
CA TRP A 53 9.34 0.50 2.23
C TRP A 53 9.42 2.03 2.27
N SER A 54 10.04 2.57 3.32
CA SER A 54 10.25 4.01 3.44
C SER A 54 11.51 4.39 2.69
N ARG A 55 11.37 5.15 1.60
CA ARG A 55 12.53 5.59 0.80
C ARG A 55 13.39 6.60 1.57
N SER A 56 12.75 7.48 2.34
CA SER A 56 13.48 8.53 3.07
C SER A 56 14.29 7.98 4.23
N ARG A 57 13.80 6.90 4.87
CA ARG A 57 14.47 6.30 6.02
C ARG A 57 15.21 5.01 5.67
N SER A 58 15.03 4.50 4.44
CA SER A 58 15.61 3.25 3.97
C SER A 58 15.33 2.09 4.93
N GLU A 59 14.06 1.94 5.32
CA GLU A 59 13.65 0.89 6.24
C GLU A 59 12.23 0.40 5.95
N LEU A 60 11.93 -0.79 6.45
CA LEU A 60 10.57 -1.34 6.43
C LEU A 60 9.68 -0.53 7.35
N TRP A 61 8.44 -0.35 6.93
CA TRP A 61 7.46 0.45 7.67
C TRP A 61 6.12 -0.28 7.70
N ARG A 62 5.78 -0.80 8.85
CA ARG A 62 4.45 -1.38 9.08
C ARG A 62 3.47 -0.25 9.35
N LYS A 63 2.54 -0.08 8.43
CA LYS A 63 1.55 1.01 8.51
C LYS A 63 0.76 0.89 9.81
N GLY A 64 0.80 1.93 10.62
CA GLY A 64 0.01 2.03 11.84
C GLY A 64 0.65 1.45 13.10
N ASP A 65 1.90 0.97 13.05
CA ASP A 65 2.55 0.43 14.26
C ASP A 65 2.65 1.45 15.38
N THR A 66 2.91 2.72 15.04
CA THR A 66 3.02 3.78 16.04
C THR A 66 1.70 4.55 16.18
N SER A 67 1.07 4.89 15.05
CA SER A 67 -0.13 5.74 15.03
C SER A 67 -1.42 5.01 15.37
N GLY A 68 -1.46 3.69 15.18
CA GLY A 68 -2.70 2.91 15.27
C GLY A 68 -3.52 2.91 13.98
N ASP A 69 -3.11 3.66 12.96
CA ASP A 69 -3.84 3.76 11.69
C ASP A 69 -3.47 2.59 10.76
N ARG A 70 -3.70 1.37 11.22
CA ARG A 70 -3.32 0.14 10.53
C ARG A 70 -4.19 -0.10 9.31
N GLN A 71 -3.63 -0.86 8.36
CA GLN A 71 -4.34 -1.27 7.16
C GLN A 71 -4.27 -2.79 7.04
N PHE A 72 -5.43 -3.45 7.12
CA PHE A 72 -5.51 -4.90 6.99
C PHE A 72 -5.94 -5.27 5.57
N VAL A 73 -5.24 -6.21 4.97
CA VAL A 73 -5.47 -6.60 3.58
C VAL A 73 -6.74 -7.42 3.45
N VAL A 74 -7.64 -6.97 2.57
CA VAL A 74 -8.85 -7.70 2.18
C VAL A 74 -8.61 -8.42 0.86
N SER A 75 -8.06 -7.72 -0.13
CA SER A 75 -7.71 -8.31 -1.42
C SER A 75 -6.56 -7.53 -2.04
N ALA A 76 -5.91 -8.15 -3.01
CA ALA A 76 -4.77 -7.54 -3.69
C ALA A 76 -4.77 -7.94 -5.17
N SER A 77 -4.31 -7.02 -6.01
CA SER A 77 -4.16 -7.25 -7.42
C SER A 77 -2.97 -6.46 -7.96
N TYR A 78 -2.54 -6.80 -9.16
CA TYR A 78 -1.49 -6.08 -9.87
C TYR A 78 -1.97 -5.76 -11.28
N ASP A 79 -1.43 -4.71 -11.87
CA ASP A 79 -1.90 -4.26 -13.16
C ASP A 79 -1.35 -5.12 -14.32
N CYS A 80 -1.67 -4.74 -15.55
CA CYS A 80 -1.43 -5.60 -16.73
C CYS A 80 0.05 -5.93 -16.96
N ASP A 81 0.96 -5.07 -16.54
CA ASP A 81 2.41 -5.30 -16.67
C ASP A 81 3.11 -5.51 -15.31
N GLY A 82 2.35 -5.58 -14.23
CA GLY A 82 2.87 -5.93 -12.92
C GLY A 82 3.68 -4.84 -12.22
N ASP A 83 3.61 -3.60 -12.70
CA ASP A 83 4.42 -2.51 -12.16
C ASP A 83 3.67 -1.58 -11.21
N THR A 84 2.42 -1.90 -10.88
CA THR A 84 1.61 -1.16 -9.92
C THR A 84 0.70 -2.15 -9.18
N LEU A 85 0.64 -2.03 -7.87
CA LEU A 85 -0.15 -2.92 -7.02
C LEU A 85 -1.36 -2.18 -6.46
N LEU A 86 -2.48 -2.88 -6.33
CA LEU A 86 -3.69 -2.36 -5.71
C LEU A 86 -4.10 -3.27 -4.56
N PHE A 87 -4.11 -2.72 -3.36
CA PHE A 87 -4.58 -3.42 -2.16
C PHE A 87 -5.89 -2.81 -1.70
N LYS A 88 -6.92 -3.64 -1.57
CA LYS A 88 -8.13 -3.24 -0.88
C LYS A 88 -7.95 -3.58 0.59
N VAL A 89 -8.15 -2.59 1.45
CA VAL A 89 -7.80 -2.71 2.88
C VAL A 89 -8.95 -2.26 3.76
N HIS A 90 -8.93 -2.76 5.00
CA HIS A 90 -9.69 -2.20 6.09
C HIS A 90 -8.79 -1.22 6.83
N GLN A 91 -9.16 0.07 6.80
CA GLN A 91 -8.37 1.15 7.42
C GLN A 91 -8.81 1.38 8.85
N GLU A 92 -7.89 1.20 9.79
CA GLU A 92 -8.14 1.53 11.20
C GLU A 92 -7.74 2.97 11.53
N GLY A 93 -8.15 3.44 12.70
CA GLY A 93 -7.74 4.72 13.24
C GLY A 93 -8.38 5.91 12.53
N ARG A 94 -7.63 7.00 12.46
CA ARG A 94 -8.12 8.27 11.90
C ARG A 94 -8.18 8.24 10.38
N GLY A 95 -7.38 7.40 9.74
CA GLY A 95 -7.28 7.32 8.30
C GLY A 95 -5.86 7.02 7.85
N ALA A 96 -5.62 7.11 6.53
CA ALA A 96 -4.35 6.72 5.94
C ALA A 96 -3.27 7.79 6.07
N CYS A 97 -3.64 9.06 6.06
CA CYS A 97 -2.69 10.16 6.02
C CYS A 97 -2.11 10.45 7.41
N HIS A 98 -0.79 10.67 7.47
CA HIS A 98 -0.12 11.02 8.73
C HIS A 98 -0.61 12.36 9.31
N THR A 99 -1.26 13.20 8.49
CA THR A 99 -1.87 14.45 8.94
C THR A 99 -3.20 14.25 9.68
N GLY A 100 -3.70 13.01 9.73
CA GLY A 100 -4.99 12.69 10.34
C GLY A 100 -6.16 12.68 9.36
N GLU A 101 -5.93 13.02 8.09
CA GLU A 101 -6.95 12.92 7.06
C GLU A 101 -7.23 11.45 6.73
N ARG A 102 -8.47 11.15 6.36
CA ARG A 102 -8.86 9.79 5.96
C ARG A 102 -8.06 9.31 4.76
N SER A 103 -7.87 10.17 3.76
CA SER A 103 -7.12 9.88 2.55
C SER A 103 -5.98 10.86 2.40
N CYS A 104 -4.87 10.40 1.82
CA CYS A 104 -3.78 11.27 1.44
C CYS A 104 -4.16 12.17 0.25
N PHE A 105 -5.21 11.80 -0.50
CA PHE A 105 -5.66 12.51 -1.69
C PHE A 105 -6.79 13.48 -1.33
N TYR A 106 -6.51 14.47 -0.49
CA TYR A 106 -7.50 15.43 -0.04
C TYR A 106 -7.33 16.83 -0.63
N ARG A 107 -6.33 17.02 -1.49
CA ARG A 107 -6.11 18.28 -2.20
C ARG A 107 -6.38 18.08 -3.67
N ASP A 108 -7.31 18.83 -4.20
CA ASP A 108 -7.68 18.73 -5.61
C ASP A 108 -6.91 19.74 -6.44
N PHE A 109 -6.61 19.37 -7.68
CA PHE A 109 -6.26 20.39 -8.67
C PHE A 109 -7.51 21.21 -8.93
N GLY A 110 -7.33 22.45 -9.38
CA GLY A 110 -8.46 23.33 -9.67
C GLY A 110 -9.45 22.69 -10.66
N ALA A 111 -10.61 23.34 -10.83
CA ALA A 111 -11.69 22.81 -11.67
C ALA A 111 -11.17 22.46 -13.07
N GLN A 112 -11.56 21.28 -13.52
CA GLN A 112 -11.19 20.75 -14.84
C GLN A 112 -12.29 20.99 -15.88
#